data_c99d7880b4b0bdb0f3c30820b6b28c8d
#
_entry.id   c99d7880b4b0bdb0f3c30820b6b28c8d
#
_cell.length_a   1.000
_cell.length_b   1.000
_cell.length_c   1.000
_cell.angle_alpha   90.00
_cell.angle_beta   90.00
_cell.angle_gamma   90.00
#
_symmetry.space_group_name_H-M   'P 1'
#
loop_
_entity.id
_entity.type
_entity.pdbx_description
1 polymer ?
#
loop_
_entity_poly.entity_id
_entity_poly.type
_entity_poly.pdbx_seq_one_letter_code
_entity_poly.pdbx_strand_id
1 'polypeptide(L)'
;MTLSARPLRLTTDQADFEPRFRERLHWSADTDAEVEQRVAAILADVQKRGDAAVLEYTRRFDGLDAASVGALELTPAELKAAFEALPADQREALQAAAARVRSYHEAQRRASGESWSYRDADGTLLGQKVTPLDRVGIYVPGGKAAYPSSVLMNAIPAHVAGVGEIIMVVPTPRGEKNPLVLAAAHVAGVSRAFTLGGAQAVAALAYGTATVPRVDKITGPGNAYVASAKRRVFGQVGIDMIAGPSEILVLADGSTPADWVAMDLFSQAEHDELAQSVLLCPDASYLDRVQAEIDRLLPQMPRAAIIAASLNGRGALIQTRNMEEACAISNRIAPEHLEIASSEPGRWEPLLRHAGAIFLGSYTSESLGDYCAGPNHVLPTSSTARFSSPLGVYDFQKRSSLIEVSESGAQTLGRIASVLAHGEGLQAHARAAEMRLKGGA
;
A
#
# COMPACT_ATOMS: atom_id res chain seq x y z
N MET A 1 20.83 18.76 26.13
CA MET A 1 21.63 18.08 25.07
C MET A 1 21.10 18.55 23.75
N THR A 2 21.95 19.05 22.87
CA THR A 2 21.55 19.44 21.51
C THR A 2 21.13 18.19 20.75
N LEU A 3 19.91 18.16 20.18
CA LEU A 3 19.43 17.05 19.39
C LEU A 3 20.30 16.94 18.13
N SER A 4 20.80 15.75 17.82
CA SER A 4 21.61 15.49 16.63
C SER A 4 21.17 14.24 15.90
N ALA A 5 21.28 14.25 14.57
CA ALA A 5 21.05 13.10 13.73
C ALA A 5 22.35 12.69 13.02
N ARG A 6 22.74 11.45 13.18
CA ARG A 6 23.96 10.86 12.59
C ARG A 6 23.57 9.56 11.88
N PRO A 7 23.04 9.66 10.65
CA PRO A 7 22.84 8.48 9.82
C PRO A 7 24.13 7.69 9.68
N LEU A 8 24.02 6.39 9.54
CA LEU A 8 25.18 5.51 9.36
C LEU A 8 25.97 5.90 8.10
N ARG A 9 27.25 6.24 8.26
CA ARG A 9 28.12 6.54 7.12
C ARG A 9 28.80 5.26 6.64
N LEU A 10 28.64 4.94 5.35
CA LEU A 10 29.25 3.79 4.69
C LEU A 10 29.91 4.19 3.37
N THR A 11 30.89 3.41 2.93
CA THR A 11 31.37 3.41 1.55
C THR A 11 31.51 1.98 1.05
N THR A 12 31.15 1.75 -0.21
CA THR A 12 31.14 0.41 -0.82
C THR A 12 32.53 -0.24 -0.91
N ASP A 13 33.61 0.56 -0.84
CA ASP A 13 34.98 0.08 -0.85
C ASP A 13 35.50 -0.43 0.53
N GLN A 14 34.74 -0.23 1.60
CA GLN A 14 35.11 -0.73 2.93
C GLN A 14 34.94 -2.24 3.04
N ALA A 15 35.90 -2.91 3.67
CA ALA A 15 35.85 -4.37 3.84
C ALA A 15 34.66 -4.84 4.69
N ASP A 16 34.16 -4.00 5.59
CA ASP A 16 33.01 -4.25 6.46
C ASP A 16 31.68 -3.69 5.92
N PHE A 17 31.67 -3.20 4.67
CA PHE A 17 30.48 -2.64 4.07
C PHE A 17 29.28 -3.63 4.10
N GLU A 18 29.50 -4.83 3.60
CA GLU A 18 28.40 -5.79 3.42
C GLU A 18 27.73 -6.21 4.75
N PRO A 19 28.44 -6.57 5.82
CA PRO A 19 27.78 -6.89 7.09
C PRO A 19 27.06 -5.69 7.71
N ARG A 20 27.65 -4.48 7.68
CA ARG A 20 27.02 -3.28 8.24
C ARG A 20 25.81 -2.83 7.43
N PHE A 21 25.88 -2.96 6.12
CA PHE A 21 24.77 -2.68 5.22
C PHE A 21 23.59 -3.63 5.50
N ARG A 22 23.85 -4.93 5.61
CA ARG A 22 22.81 -5.92 5.94
C ARG A 22 22.20 -5.67 7.32
N GLU A 23 23.00 -5.38 8.31
CA GLU A 23 22.54 -5.08 9.67
C GLU A 23 21.61 -3.84 9.66
N ARG A 24 22.01 -2.76 8.97
CA ARG A 24 21.22 -1.52 8.89
C ARG A 24 19.88 -1.69 8.18
N LEU A 25 19.84 -2.50 7.12
CA LEU A 25 18.65 -2.71 6.31
C LEU A 25 17.80 -3.91 6.77
N HIS A 26 18.27 -4.65 7.76
CA HIS A 26 17.54 -5.82 8.23
C HIS A 26 16.18 -5.41 8.81
N TRP A 27 15.12 -5.92 8.20
CA TRP A 27 13.79 -5.90 8.76
C TRP A 27 13.57 -7.19 9.52
N SER A 28 13.43 -7.11 10.84
CA SER A 28 13.01 -8.28 11.61
C SER A 28 11.64 -8.72 11.15
N ALA A 29 11.57 -9.94 10.65
CA ALA A 29 10.28 -10.59 10.39
C ALA A 29 9.62 -11.08 11.69
N ASP A 30 10.32 -10.95 12.82
CA ASP A 30 9.83 -11.36 14.13
C ASP A 30 8.66 -10.46 14.52
N THR A 31 7.48 -10.97 14.27
CA THR A 31 6.26 -10.39 14.81
C THR A 31 6.30 -10.62 16.31
N ASP A 32 6.06 -9.59 17.09
CA ASP A 32 5.97 -9.71 18.54
C ASP A 32 4.93 -10.80 18.89
N ALA A 33 5.39 -11.90 19.49
CA ALA A 33 4.55 -13.06 19.81
C ALA A 33 3.36 -12.66 20.70
N GLU A 34 3.53 -11.64 21.53
CA GLU A 34 2.45 -11.10 22.35
C GLU A 34 1.39 -10.39 21.51
N VAL A 35 1.82 -9.60 20.52
CA VAL A 35 0.89 -8.96 19.54
C VAL A 35 0.11 -10.03 18.79
N GLU A 36 0.79 -11.05 18.28
CA GLU A 36 0.17 -12.15 17.54
C GLU A 36 -0.89 -12.90 18.39
N GLN A 37 -0.57 -13.20 19.64
CA GLN A 37 -1.49 -13.88 20.55
C GLN A 37 -2.72 -13.01 20.89
N ARG A 38 -2.49 -11.73 21.17
CA ARG A 38 -3.58 -10.77 21.47
C ARG A 38 -4.51 -10.60 20.27
N VAL A 39 -3.93 -10.45 19.07
CA VAL A 39 -4.70 -10.30 17.83
C VAL A 39 -5.52 -11.55 17.56
N ALA A 40 -4.94 -12.75 17.69
CA ALA A 40 -5.67 -14.00 17.52
C ALA A 40 -6.91 -14.08 18.45
N ALA A 41 -6.75 -13.69 19.71
CA ALA A 41 -7.85 -13.68 20.68
C ALA A 41 -8.95 -12.67 20.28
N ILE A 42 -8.56 -11.46 19.84
CA ILE A 42 -9.53 -10.43 19.39
C ILE A 42 -10.32 -10.93 18.18
N LEU A 43 -9.64 -11.48 17.17
CA LEU A 43 -10.27 -11.99 15.95
C LEU A 43 -11.30 -13.09 16.27
N ALA A 44 -10.91 -14.07 17.09
CA ALA A 44 -11.79 -15.17 17.51
C ALA A 44 -13.00 -14.65 18.30
N ASP A 45 -12.80 -13.65 19.15
CA ASP A 45 -13.85 -13.09 19.98
C ASP A 45 -14.87 -12.28 19.15
N VAL A 46 -14.40 -11.45 18.22
CA VAL A 46 -15.29 -10.72 17.28
C VAL A 46 -16.06 -11.70 16.40
N GLN A 47 -15.41 -12.76 15.91
CA GLN A 47 -16.09 -13.79 15.14
C GLN A 47 -17.22 -14.48 15.93
N LYS A 48 -17.03 -14.65 17.25
CA LYS A 48 -18.00 -15.32 18.12
C LYS A 48 -19.10 -14.38 18.62
N ARG A 49 -18.75 -13.18 19.07
CA ARG A 49 -19.68 -12.26 19.78
C ARG A 49 -20.15 -11.07 18.91
N GLY A 50 -19.57 -10.88 17.71
CA GLY A 50 -19.95 -9.82 16.77
C GLY A 50 -19.84 -8.42 17.38
N ASP A 51 -20.90 -7.63 17.25
CA ASP A 51 -20.96 -6.23 17.71
C ASP A 51 -20.61 -6.07 19.20
N ALA A 52 -20.95 -7.02 20.05
CA ALA A 52 -20.64 -6.94 21.48
C ALA A 52 -19.14 -6.91 21.75
N ALA A 53 -18.37 -7.75 21.04
CA ALA A 53 -16.92 -7.74 21.13
C ALA A 53 -16.31 -6.45 20.54
N VAL A 54 -16.81 -6.01 19.40
CA VAL A 54 -16.36 -4.75 18.75
C VAL A 54 -16.52 -3.57 19.71
N LEU A 55 -17.67 -3.42 20.38
CA LEU A 55 -17.93 -2.35 21.35
C LEU A 55 -17.00 -2.44 22.56
N GLU A 56 -16.80 -3.64 23.11
CA GLU A 56 -15.93 -3.85 24.26
C GLU A 56 -14.49 -3.43 23.96
N TYR A 57 -13.94 -3.87 22.81
CA TYR A 57 -12.58 -3.50 22.42
C TYR A 57 -12.45 -2.02 22.05
N THR A 58 -13.44 -1.42 21.41
CA THR A 58 -13.47 0.02 21.10
C THR A 58 -13.46 0.86 22.39
N ARG A 59 -14.27 0.48 23.38
CA ARG A 59 -14.21 1.12 24.70
C ARG A 59 -12.83 0.98 25.35
N ARG A 60 -12.27 -0.23 25.30
CA ARG A 60 -11.00 -0.56 25.97
C ARG A 60 -9.80 0.13 25.33
N PHE A 61 -9.73 0.18 24.00
CA PHE A 61 -8.54 0.64 23.27
C PHE A 61 -8.63 2.07 22.80
N ASP A 62 -9.82 2.52 22.42
CA ASP A 62 -10.03 3.87 21.89
C ASP A 62 -10.62 4.82 22.96
N GLY A 63 -11.01 4.29 24.15
CA GLY A 63 -11.66 5.09 25.20
C GLY A 63 -13.00 5.68 24.74
N LEU A 64 -13.65 5.04 23.75
CA LEU A 64 -14.89 5.49 23.14
C LEU A 64 -16.05 4.59 23.60
N ASP A 65 -16.94 5.16 24.40
CA ASP A 65 -18.14 4.47 24.87
C ASP A 65 -19.32 4.80 23.95
N ALA A 66 -19.98 3.77 23.44
CA ALA A 66 -21.11 3.89 22.53
C ALA A 66 -22.21 2.88 22.90
N ALA A 67 -23.45 3.27 22.70
CA ALA A 67 -24.61 2.41 23.00
C ALA A 67 -24.74 1.20 22.04
N SER A 68 -24.23 1.34 20.82
CA SER A 68 -24.24 0.28 19.80
C SER A 68 -23.17 0.55 18.76
N VAL A 69 -22.78 -0.47 17.94
CA VAL A 69 -21.90 -0.27 16.79
C VAL A 69 -22.52 0.67 15.77
N GLY A 70 -23.85 0.66 15.61
CA GLY A 70 -24.56 1.60 14.76
C GLY A 70 -24.42 3.07 15.18
N ALA A 71 -24.22 3.35 16.49
CA ALA A 71 -23.93 4.69 16.97
C ALA A 71 -22.51 5.19 16.63
N LEU A 72 -21.64 4.30 16.19
CA LEU A 72 -20.29 4.59 15.69
C LEU A 72 -20.24 4.81 14.18
N GLU A 73 -21.36 4.63 13.48
CA GLU A 73 -21.47 4.91 12.04
C GLU A 73 -21.63 6.41 11.80
N LEU A 74 -20.85 6.93 10.86
CA LEU A 74 -20.93 8.30 10.38
C LEU A 74 -21.86 8.36 9.17
N THR A 75 -22.85 9.21 9.23
CA THR A 75 -23.79 9.41 8.14
C THR A 75 -23.16 10.16 6.97
N PRO A 76 -23.63 9.96 5.73
CA PRO A 76 -23.20 10.76 4.57
C PRO A 76 -23.37 12.27 4.79
N ALA A 77 -24.39 12.69 5.57
CA ALA A 77 -24.62 14.08 5.93
C ALA A 77 -23.50 14.63 6.84
N GLU A 78 -23.02 13.86 7.82
CA GLU A 78 -21.90 14.26 8.66
C GLU A 78 -20.61 14.38 7.85
N LEU A 79 -20.34 13.46 6.92
CA LEU A 79 -19.18 13.53 6.04
C LEU A 79 -19.22 14.77 5.15
N LYS A 80 -20.41 15.08 4.58
CA LYS A 80 -20.63 16.27 3.77
C LYS A 80 -20.47 17.56 4.59
N ALA A 81 -21.06 17.61 5.78
CA ALA A 81 -20.94 18.76 6.68
C ALA A 81 -19.47 19.02 7.08
N ALA A 82 -18.69 17.96 7.32
CA ALA A 82 -17.26 18.10 7.58
C ALA A 82 -16.52 18.73 6.39
N PHE A 83 -16.84 18.33 5.16
CA PHE A 83 -16.26 18.95 3.96
C PHE A 83 -16.67 20.43 3.81
N GLU A 84 -17.96 20.75 4.00
CA GLU A 84 -18.47 22.11 3.87
C GLU A 84 -17.89 23.06 4.94
N ALA A 85 -17.54 22.53 6.11
CA ALA A 85 -16.96 23.28 7.22
C ALA A 85 -15.45 23.56 7.06
N LEU A 86 -14.74 22.88 6.13
CA LEU A 86 -13.31 23.14 5.93
C LEU A 86 -13.06 24.57 5.40
N PRO A 87 -11.89 25.16 5.68
CA PRO A 87 -11.40 26.35 4.99
C PRO A 87 -11.37 26.16 3.47
N ALA A 88 -11.56 27.24 2.72
CA ALA A 88 -11.67 27.19 1.26
C ALA A 88 -10.44 26.57 0.59
N ASP A 89 -9.25 26.96 1.03
CA ASP A 89 -7.96 26.45 0.56
C ASP A 89 -7.82 24.95 0.78
N GLN A 90 -8.26 24.42 1.93
CA GLN A 90 -8.24 22.98 2.20
C GLN A 90 -9.25 22.23 1.34
N ARG A 91 -10.44 22.77 1.09
CA ARG A 91 -11.43 22.17 0.18
C ARG A 91 -10.90 22.08 -1.24
N GLU A 92 -10.33 23.19 -1.74
CA GLU A 92 -9.76 23.26 -3.08
C GLU A 92 -8.59 22.28 -3.25
N ALA A 93 -7.66 22.24 -2.29
CA ALA A 93 -6.53 21.32 -2.30
C ALA A 93 -6.99 19.83 -2.29
N LEU A 94 -7.97 19.49 -1.44
CA LEU A 94 -8.50 18.14 -1.34
C LEU A 94 -9.21 17.71 -2.64
N GLN A 95 -9.98 18.60 -3.26
CA GLN A 95 -10.65 18.33 -4.53
C GLN A 95 -9.64 18.19 -5.68
N ALA A 96 -8.61 19.06 -5.73
CA ALA A 96 -7.57 18.99 -6.73
C ALA A 96 -6.76 17.68 -6.63
N ALA A 97 -6.38 17.27 -5.42
CA ALA A 97 -5.72 16.00 -5.18
C ALA A 97 -6.59 14.81 -5.61
N ALA A 98 -7.86 14.80 -5.20
CA ALA A 98 -8.80 13.75 -5.58
C ALA A 98 -8.99 13.64 -7.11
N ALA A 99 -9.05 14.77 -7.82
CA ALA A 99 -9.17 14.80 -9.27
C ALA A 99 -7.94 14.17 -9.97
N ARG A 100 -6.71 14.47 -9.49
CA ARG A 100 -5.48 13.90 -10.04
C ARG A 100 -5.38 12.40 -9.76
N VAL A 101 -5.68 11.97 -8.54
CA VAL A 101 -5.73 10.54 -8.17
C VAL A 101 -6.73 9.80 -9.05
N ARG A 102 -7.92 10.36 -9.27
CA ARG A 102 -8.93 9.77 -10.14
C ARG A 102 -8.44 9.65 -11.58
N SER A 103 -7.90 10.73 -12.16
CA SER A 103 -7.39 10.75 -13.54
C SER A 103 -6.31 9.70 -13.76
N TYR A 104 -5.38 9.53 -12.81
CA TYR A 104 -4.34 8.51 -12.89
C TYR A 104 -4.93 7.10 -12.89
N HIS A 105 -5.83 6.81 -11.95
CA HIS A 105 -6.41 5.47 -11.84
C HIS A 105 -7.38 5.15 -12.99
N GLU A 106 -8.04 6.14 -13.58
CA GLU A 106 -8.79 5.96 -14.82
C GLU A 106 -7.88 5.59 -15.99
N ALA A 107 -6.70 6.21 -16.10
CA ALA A 107 -5.69 5.80 -17.07
C ALA A 107 -5.19 4.37 -16.82
N GLN A 108 -4.95 4.02 -15.55
CA GLN A 108 -4.56 2.66 -15.15
C GLN A 108 -5.64 1.63 -15.51
N ARG A 109 -6.92 1.94 -15.28
CA ARG A 109 -8.04 1.07 -15.67
C ARG A 109 -8.06 0.82 -17.18
N ARG A 110 -7.93 1.87 -17.99
CA ARG A 110 -7.89 1.72 -19.46
C ARG A 110 -6.72 0.86 -19.94
N ALA A 111 -5.57 0.95 -19.27
CA ALA A 111 -4.36 0.22 -19.67
C ALA A 111 -4.40 -1.28 -19.31
N SER A 112 -5.06 -1.66 -18.20
CA SER A 112 -4.92 -3.03 -17.66
C SER A 112 -6.19 -3.59 -17.01
N GLY A 113 -7.25 -2.81 -16.87
CA GLY A 113 -8.45 -3.14 -16.10
C GLY A 113 -9.68 -3.50 -16.94
N GLU A 114 -9.53 -3.83 -18.22
CA GLU A 114 -10.64 -4.12 -19.12
C GLU A 114 -10.66 -5.59 -19.54
N SER A 115 -11.88 -6.09 -19.84
CA SER A 115 -12.09 -7.43 -20.39
C SER A 115 -11.62 -7.48 -21.84
N TRP A 116 -11.11 -8.64 -22.26
CA TRP A 116 -10.69 -8.88 -23.62
C TRP A 116 -11.00 -10.32 -24.05
N SER A 117 -11.15 -10.54 -25.34
CA SER A 117 -11.27 -11.87 -25.93
C SER A 117 -10.80 -11.88 -27.38
N TYR A 118 -10.45 -13.08 -27.87
CA TYR A 118 -10.13 -13.33 -29.27
C TYR A 118 -10.65 -14.71 -29.67
N ARG A 119 -10.72 -14.99 -30.97
CA ARG A 119 -11.02 -16.31 -31.50
C ARG A 119 -9.82 -16.89 -32.21
N ASP A 120 -9.51 -18.14 -31.92
CA ASP A 120 -8.51 -18.91 -32.64
C ASP A 120 -9.02 -19.35 -34.01
N ALA A 121 -8.10 -19.90 -34.86
CA ALA A 121 -8.40 -20.33 -36.22
C ALA A 121 -9.50 -21.41 -36.31
N ASP A 122 -9.67 -22.19 -35.25
CA ASP A 122 -10.71 -23.20 -35.14
C ASP A 122 -12.06 -22.66 -34.62
N GLY A 123 -12.14 -21.33 -34.36
CA GLY A 123 -13.34 -20.65 -33.84
C GLY A 123 -13.47 -20.68 -32.33
N THR A 124 -12.55 -21.30 -31.60
CA THR A 124 -12.52 -21.29 -30.13
C THR A 124 -12.32 -19.85 -29.64
N LEU A 125 -13.21 -19.38 -28.72
CA LEU A 125 -13.06 -18.10 -28.06
C LEU A 125 -12.28 -18.27 -26.76
N LEU A 126 -11.24 -17.48 -26.62
CA LEU A 126 -10.48 -17.32 -25.38
C LEU A 126 -10.52 -15.86 -24.93
N GLY A 127 -10.57 -15.64 -23.63
CA GLY A 127 -10.61 -14.29 -23.11
C GLY A 127 -10.47 -14.20 -21.61
N GLN A 128 -10.55 -12.98 -21.14
CA GLN A 128 -10.54 -12.65 -19.72
C GLN A 128 -11.66 -11.67 -19.39
N LYS A 129 -12.54 -12.06 -18.49
CA LYS A 129 -13.57 -11.20 -17.93
C LYS A 129 -13.02 -10.50 -16.69
N VAL A 130 -13.01 -9.19 -16.69
CA VAL A 130 -12.64 -8.37 -15.53
C VAL A 130 -13.92 -7.88 -14.87
N THR A 131 -14.05 -8.10 -13.56
CA THR A 131 -15.19 -7.64 -12.75
C THR A 131 -14.68 -6.99 -11.49
N PRO A 132 -15.33 -5.90 -11.01
CA PRO A 132 -14.99 -5.34 -9.71
C PRO A 132 -15.31 -6.32 -8.58
N LEU A 133 -14.76 -6.07 -7.41
CA LEU A 133 -15.22 -6.61 -6.15
C LEU A 133 -16.58 -5.98 -5.79
N ASP A 134 -17.41 -6.70 -5.06
CA ASP A 134 -18.74 -6.19 -4.71
C ASP A 134 -18.65 -5.16 -3.58
N ARG A 135 -17.81 -5.46 -2.55
CA ARG A 135 -17.64 -4.64 -1.36
C ARG A 135 -16.20 -4.66 -0.87
N VAL A 136 -15.67 -3.49 -0.50
CA VAL A 136 -14.32 -3.38 0.07
C VAL A 136 -14.33 -2.59 1.36
N GLY A 137 -13.43 -2.98 2.28
CA GLY A 137 -13.13 -2.26 3.51
C GLY A 137 -11.85 -1.46 3.35
N ILE A 138 -11.87 -0.19 3.74
CA ILE A 138 -10.66 0.62 3.81
C ILE A 138 -10.36 0.96 5.27
N TYR A 139 -9.14 0.66 5.70
CA TYR A 139 -8.64 1.02 7.00
C TYR A 139 -7.84 2.32 6.89
N VAL A 140 -8.27 3.34 7.59
CA VAL A 140 -7.59 4.64 7.66
C VAL A 140 -6.95 4.77 9.04
N PRO A 141 -5.62 4.95 9.12
CA PRO A 141 -4.98 5.14 10.42
C PRO A 141 -5.50 6.39 11.14
N GLY A 142 -5.48 6.34 12.45
CA GLY A 142 -5.81 7.48 13.32
C GLY A 142 -4.84 7.52 14.50
N GLY A 143 -4.77 8.64 15.20
CA GLY A 143 -4.00 8.81 16.43
C GLY A 143 -2.85 9.82 16.29
N LYS A 144 -1.64 9.42 15.89
CA LYS A 144 -0.46 10.31 15.83
C LYS A 144 -0.56 11.39 14.73
N ALA A 145 -1.21 11.10 13.61
CA ALA A 145 -1.45 12.02 12.51
C ALA A 145 -2.80 11.72 11.84
N ALA A 146 -3.32 12.69 11.09
CA ALA A 146 -4.48 12.52 10.21
C ALA A 146 -3.98 12.15 8.81
N TYR A 147 -4.68 11.20 8.16
CA TYR A 147 -4.29 10.72 6.84
C TYR A 147 -5.45 10.85 5.83
N PRO A 148 -5.85 12.07 5.46
CA PRO A 148 -6.88 12.29 4.44
C PRO A 148 -6.44 11.72 3.08
N SER A 149 -5.14 11.77 2.76
CA SER A 149 -4.58 11.15 1.55
C SER A 149 -4.83 9.65 1.51
N SER A 150 -4.70 8.93 2.63
CA SER A 150 -4.98 7.49 2.68
C SER A 150 -6.46 7.18 2.35
N VAL A 151 -7.38 8.09 2.67
CA VAL A 151 -8.78 7.93 2.25
C VAL A 151 -8.89 8.01 0.73
N LEU A 152 -8.30 9.06 0.11
CA LEU A 152 -8.32 9.24 -1.34
C LEU A 152 -7.67 8.06 -2.06
N MET A 153 -6.49 7.64 -1.58
CA MET A 153 -5.67 6.60 -2.20
C MET A 153 -6.28 5.19 -2.10
N ASN A 154 -7.15 4.94 -1.14
CA ASN A 154 -7.86 3.66 -1.03
C ASN A 154 -9.23 3.71 -1.71
N ALA A 155 -10.03 4.77 -1.49
CA ALA A 155 -11.40 4.82 -1.98
C ALA A 155 -11.52 5.15 -3.48
N ILE A 156 -10.69 6.07 -4.01
CA ILE A 156 -10.80 6.48 -5.42
C ILE A 156 -10.49 5.34 -6.39
N PRO A 157 -9.38 4.57 -6.27
CA PRO A 157 -9.14 3.43 -7.15
C PRO A 157 -10.21 2.34 -7.03
N ALA A 158 -10.81 2.13 -5.85
CA ALA A 158 -11.93 1.23 -5.68
C ALA A 158 -13.16 1.70 -6.47
N HIS A 159 -13.50 2.99 -6.42
CA HIS A 159 -14.55 3.59 -7.25
C HIS A 159 -14.28 3.46 -8.74
N VAL A 160 -13.06 3.78 -9.18
CA VAL A 160 -12.64 3.67 -10.58
C VAL A 160 -12.73 2.23 -11.07
N ALA A 161 -12.41 1.26 -10.21
CA ALA A 161 -12.56 -0.17 -10.50
C ALA A 161 -14.04 -0.58 -10.69
N GLY A 162 -14.98 0.18 -10.11
CA GLY A 162 -16.41 -0.10 -10.14
C GLY A 162 -16.94 -0.85 -8.91
N VAL A 163 -16.24 -0.79 -7.77
CA VAL A 163 -16.71 -1.38 -6.50
C VAL A 163 -18.04 -0.77 -6.09
N GLY A 164 -19.02 -1.62 -5.75
CA GLY A 164 -20.38 -1.19 -5.43
C GLY A 164 -20.53 -0.54 -4.06
N GLU A 165 -19.75 -0.99 -3.07
CA GLU A 165 -19.81 -0.44 -1.70
C GLU A 165 -18.42 -0.35 -1.08
N ILE A 166 -18.08 0.84 -0.57
CA ILE A 166 -16.80 1.11 0.12
C ILE A 166 -17.10 1.42 1.58
N ILE A 167 -16.59 0.59 2.49
CA ILE A 167 -16.76 0.74 3.92
C ILE A 167 -15.45 1.21 4.54
N MET A 168 -15.44 2.40 5.13
CA MET A 168 -14.29 2.94 5.83
C MET A 168 -14.38 2.64 7.32
N VAL A 169 -13.25 2.23 7.91
CA VAL A 169 -13.05 2.22 9.36
C VAL A 169 -11.89 3.16 9.72
N VAL A 170 -12.08 3.99 10.73
CA VAL A 170 -11.10 4.96 11.21
C VAL A 170 -11.19 5.08 12.73
N PRO A 171 -10.11 4.83 13.49
CA PRO A 171 -10.14 5.02 14.93
C PRO A 171 -10.32 6.51 15.29
N THR A 172 -11.15 6.77 16.27
CA THR A 172 -11.36 8.11 16.83
C THR A 172 -11.16 8.06 18.36
N PRO A 173 -9.90 8.00 18.83
CA PRO A 173 -9.62 7.91 20.26
C PRO A 173 -10.35 9.03 21.03
N ARG A 174 -11.05 8.64 22.12
CA ARG A 174 -11.87 9.56 22.91
C ARG A 174 -12.97 10.32 22.15
N GLY A 175 -13.33 9.83 20.95
CA GLY A 175 -14.34 10.47 20.08
C GLY A 175 -13.80 11.65 19.25
N GLU A 176 -12.49 11.86 19.22
CA GLU A 176 -11.86 12.95 18.46
C GLU A 176 -11.89 12.63 16.96
N LYS A 177 -12.78 13.28 16.23
CA LYS A 177 -12.93 13.13 14.78
C LYS A 177 -12.08 14.18 14.05
N ASN A 178 -11.24 13.76 13.09
CA ASN A 178 -10.51 14.71 12.25
C ASN A 178 -11.37 15.19 11.08
N PRO A 179 -11.69 16.51 10.98
CA PRO A 179 -12.57 17.00 9.93
C PRO A 179 -12.06 16.77 8.51
N LEU A 180 -10.74 16.82 8.30
CA LEU A 180 -10.14 16.65 6.98
C LEU A 180 -10.23 15.18 6.49
N VAL A 181 -10.13 14.20 7.41
CA VAL A 181 -10.34 12.78 7.09
C VAL A 181 -11.81 12.51 6.71
N LEU A 182 -12.76 13.10 7.43
CA LEU A 182 -14.19 12.98 7.13
C LEU A 182 -14.54 13.65 5.80
N ALA A 183 -13.98 14.83 5.54
CA ALA A 183 -14.12 15.52 4.27
C ALA A 183 -13.55 14.70 3.10
N ALA A 184 -12.39 14.06 3.29
CA ALA A 184 -11.80 13.18 2.30
C ALA A 184 -12.70 11.97 2.01
N ALA A 185 -13.35 11.39 3.03
CA ALA A 185 -14.31 10.31 2.86
C ALA A 185 -15.53 10.75 2.00
N HIS A 186 -16.02 11.98 2.19
CA HIS A 186 -17.06 12.57 1.35
C HIS A 186 -16.59 12.72 -0.10
N VAL A 187 -15.44 13.37 -0.32
CA VAL A 187 -14.90 13.65 -1.67
C VAL A 187 -14.55 12.35 -2.41
N ALA A 188 -14.03 11.35 -1.71
CA ALA A 188 -13.71 10.05 -2.27
C ALA A 188 -14.96 9.16 -2.50
N GLY A 189 -16.14 9.54 -1.99
CA GLY A 189 -17.39 8.81 -2.17
C GLY A 189 -17.45 7.52 -1.35
N VAL A 190 -16.95 7.53 -0.11
CA VAL A 190 -17.11 6.42 0.82
C VAL A 190 -18.58 6.17 1.09
N SER A 191 -19.02 4.91 0.96
CA SER A 191 -20.44 4.54 1.09
C SER A 191 -20.90 4.53 2.55
N ARG A 192 -20.06 3.97 3.45
CA ARG A 192 -20.29 3.89 4.89
C ARG A 192 -18.98 4.11 5.63
N ALA A 193 -19.04 4.79 6.76
CA ALA A 193 -17.85 5.02 7.58
C ALA A 193 -18.16 4.71 9.06
N PHE A 194 -17.24 4.05 9.74
CA PHE A 194 -17.36 3.71 11.16
C PHE A 194 -16.15 4.24 11.94
N THR A 195 -16.41 4.79 13.11
CA THR A 195 -15.37 5.22 14.07
C THR A 195 -14.84 4.03 14.85
N LEU A 196 -14.20 3.10 14.14
CA LEU A 196 -13.63 1.84 14.64
C LEU A 196 -12.16 1.74 14.26
N GLY A 197 -11.34 1.20 15.15
CA GLY A 197 -9.91 1.00 14.91
C GLY A 197 -9.42 -0.39 15.34
N GLY A 198 -8.10 -0.62 15.21
CA GLY A 198 -7.42 -1.81 15.68
C GLY A 198 -7.82 -3.12 15.01
N ALA A 199 -7.41 -4.22 15.63
CA ALA A 199 -7.69 -5.57 15.16
C ALA A 199 -9.19 -5.91 15.15
N GLN A 200 -9.99 -5.34 16.05
CA GLN A 200 -11.44 -5.53 16.11
C GLN A 200 -12.15 -4.93 14.88
N ALA A 201 -11.67 -3.82 14.34
CA ALA A 201 -12.20 -3.23 13.11
C ALA A 201 -11.89 -4.12 11.88
N VAL A 202 -10.66 -4.65 11.80
CA VAL A 202 -10.28 -5.61 10.76
C VAL A 202 -11.12 -6.88 10.85
N ALA A 203 -11.36 -7.40 12.07
CA ALA A 203 -12.22 -8.56 12.30
C ALA A 203 -13.67 -8.30 11.87
N ALA A 204 -14.23 -7.12 12.21
CA ALA A 204 -15.58 -6.74 11.81
C ALA A 204 -15.74 -6.70 10.29
N LEU A 205 -14.78 -6.13 9.57
CA LEU A 205 -14.76 -6.11 8.10
C LEU A 205 -14.61 -7.51 7.51
N ALA A 206 -13.73 -8.36 8.09
CA ALA A 206 -13.42 -9.68 7.55
C ALA A 206 -14.56 -10.70 7.73
N TYR A 207 -15.17 -10.73 8.93
CA TYR A 207 -16.18 -11.73 9.27
C TYR A 207 -17.61 -11.21 9.09
N GLY A 208 -17.78 -9.89 9.12
CA GLY A 208 -19.08 -9.25 9.26
C GLY A 208 -19.59 -9.33 10.71
N THR A 209 -20.47 -8.40 11.05
CA THR A 209 -21.22 -8.41 12.31
C THR A 209 -22.69 -8.09 12.00
N ALA A 210 -23.53 -7.93 13.02
CA ALA A 210 -24.91 -7.50 12.79
C ALA A 210 -24.99 -6.10 12.14
N THR A 211 -24.00 -5.23 12.42
CA THR A 211 -23.99 -3.83 11.95
C THR A 211 -22.96 -3.59 10.82
N VAL A 212 -21.76 -4.14 10.93
CA VAL A 212 -20.69 -3.97 9.93
C VAL A 212 -20.78 -5.08 8.90
N PRO A 213 -21.06 -4.79 7.61
CA PRO A 213 -21.11 -5.81 6.58
C PRO A 213 -19.73 -6.42 6.33
N ARG A 214 -19.71 -7.73 6.03
CA ARG A 214 -18.50 -8.40 5.54
C ARG A 214 -18.08 -7.85 4.20
N VAL A 215 -16.77 -7.70 4.00
CA VAL A 215 -16.16 -7.22 2.75
C VAL A 215 -15.37 -8.32 2.02
N ASP A 216 -15.07 -8.09 0.73
CA ASP A 216 -14.29 -9.02 -0.09
C ASP A 216 -12.78 -8.76 0.02
N LYS A 217 -12.38 -7.51 0.28
CA LYS A 217 -10.98 -7.11 0.47
C LYS A 217 -10.88 -6.00 1.51
N ILE A 218 -9.80 -6.01 2.29
CA ILE A 218 -9.43 -4.94 3.23
C ILE A 218 -8.13 -4.30 2.75
N THR A 219 -8.13 -2.98 2.57
CA THR A 219 -6.97 -2.20 2.15
C THR A 219 -6.63 -1.11 3.16
N GLY A 220 -5.44 -0.57 3.07
CA GLY A 220 -4.97 0.52 3.92
C GLY A 220 -3.94 0.09 4.97
N PRO A 221 -3.03 1.01 5.33
CA PRO A 221 -1.98 0.79 6.31
C PRO A 221 -2.53 0.82 7.75
N GLY A 222 -1.79 0.27 8.69
CA GLY A 222 -2.11 0.32 10.11
C GLY A 222 -0.92 -0.07 10.96
N ASN A 223 -1.07 0.03 12.28
CA ASN A 223 -0.05 -0.38 13.23
C ASN A 223 0.16 -1.91 13.25
N ALA A 224 1.10 -2.40 14.08
CA ALA A 224 1.44 -3.82 14.19
C ALA A 224 0.21 -4.73 14.47
N TYR A 225 -0.77 -4.25 15.24
CA TYR A 225 -2.00 -5.01 15.50
C TYR A 225 -2.88 -5.14 14.25
N VAL A 226 -2.98 -4.07 13.47
CA VAL A 226 -3.74 -4.07 12.20
C VAL A 226 -3.03 -4.93 11.16
N ALA A 227 -1.72 -4.83 11.04
CA ALA A 227 -0.91 -5.65 10.14
C ALA A 227 -1.03 -7.14 10.47
N SER A 228 -0.91 -7.51 11.76
CA SER A 228 -1.12 -8.88 12.23
C SER A 228 -2.55 -9.36 11.96
N ALA A 229 -3.56 -8.52 12.22
CA ALA A 229 -4.95 -8.87 11.94
C ALA A 229 -5.20 -9.12 10.45
N LYS A 230 -4.72 -8.23 9.56
CA LYS A 230 -4.82 -8.41 8.09
C LYS A 230 -4.17 -9.72 7.65
N ARG A 231 -2.97 -10.03 8.14
CA ARG A 231 -2.28 -11.30 7.81
C ARG A 231 -3.11 -12.52 8.20
N ARG A 232 -3.75 -12.49 9.38
CA ARG A 232 -4.51 -13.62 9.92
C ARG A 232 -5.86 -13.84 9.25
N VAL A 233 -6.49 -12.77 8.75
CA VAL A 233 -7.78 -12.88 8.05
C VAL A 233 -7.61 -13.17 6.55
N PHE A 234 -6.38 -13.15 6.01
CA PHE A 234 -6.12 -13.49 4.62
C PHE A 234 -6.57 -14.91 4.33
N GLY A 235 -7.33 -15.09 3.25
CA GLY A 235 -8.00 -16.36 2.93
C GLY A 235 -9.49 -16.38 3.32
N GLN A 236 -9.89 -15.64 4.36
CA GLN A 236 -11.31 -15.33 4.63
C GLN A 236 -11.77 -14.07 3.89
N VAL A 237 -10.85 -13.14 3.72
CA VAL A 237 -11.00 -11.88 3.00
C VAL A 237 -9.69 -11.59 2.27
N GLY A 238 -9.73 -10.92 1.11
CA GLY A 238 -8.52 -10.44 0.46
C GLY A 238 -7.90 -9.28 1.25
N ILE A 239 -6.60 -9.08 1.08
CA ILE A 239 -5.89 -7.89 1.59
C ILE A 239 -5.07 -7.25 0.46
N ASP A 240 -4.67 -6.00 0.63
CA ASP A 240 -3.70 -5.34 -0.23
C ASP A 240 -2.28 -5.89 0.02
N MET A 241 -1.68 -5.50 1.13
CA MET A 241 -0.34 -5.89 1.54
C MET A 241 -0.19 -5.83 3.06
N ILE A 242 0.94 -6.33 3.56
CA ILE A 242 1.39 -6.12 4.93
C ILE A 242 2.43 -5.01 4.89
N ALA A 243 2.05 -3.82 5.35
CA ALA A 243 2.94 -2.67 5.41
C ALA A 243 3.82 -2.73 6.67
N GLY A 244 5.11 -2.48 6.50
CA GLY A 244 6.07 -2.16 7.56
C GLY A 244 6.18 -0.64 7.77
N PRO A 245 7.19 -0.18 8.53
CA PRO A 245 7.55 1.23 8.59
C PRO A 245 7.90 1.78 7.21
N SER A 246 7.64 3.07 7.00
CA SER A 246 7.87 3.73 5.71
C SER A 246 9.36 3.89 5.38
N GLU A 247 9.69 3.91 4.09
CA GLU A 247 11.05 3.91 3.57
C GLU A 247 11.24 4.89 2.43
N ILE A 248 12.34 5.66 2.45
CA ILE A 248 12.81 6.41 1.30
C ILE A 248 14.26 6.03 0.96
N LEU A 249 14.53 5.89 -0.32
CA LEU A 249 15.87 5.82 -0.89
C LEU A 249 16.04 6.96 -1.90
N VAL A 250 17.04 7.80 -1.67
CA VAL A 250 17.43 8.85 -2.61
C VAL A 250 18.70 8.40 -3.35
N LEU A 251 18.65 8.37 -4.68
CA LEU A 251 19.80 8.24 -5.58
C LEU A 251 20.20 9.65 -6.03
N ALA A 252 21.36 10.15 -5.61
CA ALA A 252 21.83 11.47 -5.95
C ALA A 252 23.14 11.41 -6.75
N ASP A 253 23.23 12.21 -7.83
CA ASP A 253 24.46 12.44 -8.59
C ASP A 253 25.24 13.68 -8.11
N GLY A 254 24.72 14.40 -7.10
CA GLY A 254 25.29 15.62 -6.56
C GLY A 254 24.78 16.92 -7.23
N SER A 255 23.89 16.84 -8.23
CA SER A 255 23.34 17.99 -8.95
C SER A 255 22.16 18.65 -8.23
N THR A 256 21.40 17.91 -7.41
CA THR A 256 20.28 18.44 -6.62
C THR A 256 20.82 19.20 -5.40
N PRO A 257 20.21 20.36 -4.99
CA PRO A 257 20.60 21.06 -3.77
C PRO A 257 20.58 20.15 -2.53
N ALA A 258 21.63 20.20 -1.71
CA ALA A 258 21.79 19.31 -0.57
C ALA A 258 20.72 19.50 0.52
N ASP A 259 20.21 20.70 0.67
CA ASP A 259 19.13 21.03 1.60
C ASP A 259 17.78 20.43 1.16
N TRP A 260 17.52 20.30 -0.15
CA TRP A 260 16.35 19.61 -0.66
C TRP A 260 16.41 18.12 -0.30
N VAL A 261 17.53 17.46 -0.61
CA VAL A 261 17.72 16.04 -0.27
C VAL A 261 17.67 15.79 1.23
N ALA A 262 18.23 16.67 2.04
CA ALA A 262 18.10 16.58 3.50
C ALA A 262 16.64 16.68 3.96
N MET A 263 15.83 17.52 3.30
CA MET A 263 14.41 17.65 3.60
C MET A 263 13.60 16.45 3.12
N ASP A 264 13.95 15.84 1.98
CA ASP A 264 13.33 14.61 1.48
C ASP A 264 13.61 13.42 2.43
N LEU A 265 14.82 13.33 3.00
CA LEU A 265 15.12 12.35 4.05
C LEU A 265 14.30 12.60 5.33
N PHE A 266 14.00 13.88 5.64
CA PHE A 266 13.18 14.24 6.81
C PHE A 266 11.70 13.96 6.60
N SER A 267 11.17 14.17 5.39
CA SER A 267 9.77 13.90 5.07
C SER A 267 9.38 12.46 5.39
N GLN A 268 10.31 11.52 5.15
CA GLN A 268 10.11 10.13 5.52
C GLN A 268 10.41 9.88 7.01
N ALA A 269 11.50 10.43 7.52
CA ALA A 269 11.94 10.19 8.90
C ALA A 269 10.96 10.72 9.95
N GLU A 270 10.14 11.74 9.62
CA GLU A 270 9.16 12.28 10.54
C GLU A 270 7.93 11.38 10.76
N HIS A 271 7.71 10.36 9.93
CA HIS A 271 6.56 9.46 10.03
C HIS A 271 6.60 8.63 11.31
N ASP A 272 7.76 8.00 11.60
CA ASP A 272 7.94 7.12 12.77
C ASP A 272 9.43 6.97 13.11
N GLU A 273 9.74 6.63 14.36
CA GLU A 273 11.11 6.37 14.82
C GLU A 273 11.79 5.18 14.10
N LEU A 274 10.99 4.28 13.52
CA LEU A 274 11.44 3.13 12.74
C LEU A 274 11.46 3.39 11.23
N ALA A 275 11.04 4.56 10.75
CA ALA A 275 11.13 4.90 9.33
C ALA A 275 12.59 4.84 8.84
N GLN A 276 12.79 4.46 7.59
CA GLN A 276 14.11 4.29 7.00
C GLN A 276 14.38 5.35 5.92
N SER A 277 15.47 6.11 6.08
CA SER A 277 15.89 7.13 5.10
C SER A 277 17.32 6.85 4.66
N VAL A 278 17.52 6.52 3.39
CA VAL A 278 18.83 6.14 2.83
C VAL A 278 19.17 7.06 1.66
N LEU A 279 20.42 7.55 1.62
CA LEU A 279 20.98 8.29 0.50
C LEU A 279 22.17 7.51 -0.11
N LEU A 280 22.14 7.31 -1.42
CA LEU A 280 23.26 6.77 -2.21
C LEU A 280 23.80 7.86 -3.12
N CYS A 281 25.11 8.12 -3.06
CA CYS A 281 25.75 9.10 -3.92
C CYS A 281 27.23 8.73 -4.15
N PRO A 282 27.78 8.90 -5.37
CA PRO A 282 29.20 8.69 -5.62
C PRO A 282 30.11 9.78 -5.02
N ASP A 283 29.58 11.01 -4.85
CA ASP A 283 30.34 12.16 -4.35
C ASP A 283 30.33 12.22 -2.81
N ALA A 284 31.48 11.89 -2.20
CA ALA A 284 31.66 11.99 -0.76
C ALA A 284 31.42 13.40 -0.23
N SER A 285 31.85 14.43 -0.97
CA SER A 285 31.70 15.83 -0.56
C SER A 285 30.23 16.28 -0.60
N TYR A 286 29.42 15.71 -1.49
CA TYR A 286 27.99 15.93 -1.51
C TYR A 286 27.31 15.33 -0.27
N LEU A 287 27.66 14.10 0.09
CA LEU A 287 27.15 13.47 1.31
C LEU A 287 27.51 14.28 2.58
N ASP A 288 28.69 14.93 2.61
CA ASP A 288 29.09 15.79 3.72
C ASP A 288 28.25 17.08 3.74
N ARG A 289 27.92 17.65 2.56
CA ARG A 289 27.00 18.80 2.46
C ARG A 289 25.60 18.42 2.95
N VAL A 290 25.08 17.24 2.56
CA VAL A 290 23.76 16.78 3.05
C VAL A 290 23.78 16.60 4.56
N GLN A 291 24.84 16.04 5.15
CA GLN A 291 24.97 15.95 6.62
C GLN A 291 24.98 17.33 7.28
N ALA A 292 25.68 18.29 6.69
CA ALA A 292 25.67 19.67 7.20
C ALA A 292 24.27 20.31 7.16
N GLU A 293 23.50 20.03 6.11
CA GLU A 293 22.10 20.48 6.00
C GLU A 293 21.18 19.76 6.99
N ILE A 294 21.38 18.47 7.25
CA ILE A 294 20.69 17.75 8.32
C ILE A 294 20.91 18.43 9.66
N ASP A 295 22.16 18.78 9.98
CA ASP A 295 22.51 19.48 11.24
C ASP A 295 21.87 20.86 11.33
N ARG A 296 21.80 21.58 10.23
CA ARG A 296 21.24 22.93 10.15
C ARG A 296 19.70 22.94 10.26
N LEU A 297 19.03 21.98 9.59
CA LEU A 297 17.57 21.96 9.43
C LEU A 297 16.87 21.26 10.60
N LEU A 298 17.46 20.19 11.16
CA LEU A 298 16.84 19.38 12.21
C LEU A 298 16.29 20.21 13.40
N PRO A 299 17.03 21.19 13.96
CA PRO A 299 16.51 21.98 15.08
C PRO A 299 15.27 22.83 14.75
N GLN A 300 14.98 23.02 13.47
CA GLN A 300 13.85 23.84 12.99
C GLN A 300 12.57 23.00 12.83
N MET A 301 12.68 21.66 12.90
CA MET A 301 11.56 20.75 12.63
C MET A 301 10.69 20.55 13.88
N PRO A 302 9.35 20.66 13.78
CA PRO A 302 8.45 20.40 14.90
C PRO A 302 8.60 18.96 15.45
N ARG A 303 8.91 17.98 14.58
CA ARG A 303 9.07 16.56 14.94
C ARG A 303 10.55 16.13 15.02
N ALA A 304 11.46 17.07 15.33
CA ALA A 304 12.89 16.84 15.34
C ALA A 304 13.34 15.61 16.15
N ALA A 305 12.66 15.29 17.25
CA ALA A 305 13.00 14.10 18.06
C ALA A 305 12.74 12.78 17.32
N ILE A 306 11.63 12.68 16.60
CA ILE A 306 11.28 11.50 15.78
C ILE A 306 12.23 11.38 14.61
N ILE A 307 12.48 12.48 13.88
CA ILE A 307 13.43 12.54 12.76
C ILE A 307 14.83 12.08 13.21
N ALA A 308 15.31 12.58 14.35
CA ALA A 308 16.61 12.20 14.88
C ALA A 308 16.67 10.71 15.26
N ALA A 309 15.61 10.18 15.88
CA ALA A 309 15.54 8.77 16.26
C ALA A 309 15.56 7.87 15.02
N SER A 310 14.76 8.19 14.00
CA SER A 310 14.71 7.49 12.72
C SER A 310 16.07 7.50 12.02
N LEU A 311 16.68 8.68 11.81
CA LEU A 311 17.95 8.81 11.12
C LEU A 311 19.11 8.12 11.87
N ASN A 312 19.14 8.20 13.19
CA ASN A 312 20.16 7.50 14.01
C ASN A 312 19.97 5.98 13.98
N GLY A 313 18.71 5.51 14.06
CA GLY A 313 18.37 4.10 14.12
C GLY A 313 18.40 3.40 12.75
N ARG A 314 17.84 4.05 11.72
CA ARG A 314 17.57 3.44 10.41
C ARG A 314 18.14 4.23 9.22
N GLY A 315 18.65 5.45 9.42
CA GLY A 315 19.22 6.27 8.36
C GLY A 315 20.61 5.79 7.91
N ALA A 316 20.94 6.02 6.63
CA ALA A 316 22.28 5.77 6.10
C ALA A 316 22.64 6.74 4.96
N LEU A 317 23.88 7.23 4.96
CA LEU A 317 24.50 7.98 3.87
C LEU A 317 25.62 7.10 3.28
N ILE A 318 25.43 6.60 2.07
CA ILE A 318 26.29 5.57 1.49
C ILE A 318 27.01 6.14 0.27
N GLN A 319 28.33 6.18 0.31
CA GLN A 319 29.15 6.49 -0.84
C GLN A 319 29.28 5.26 -1.72
N THR A 320 28.95 5.40 -3.00
CA THR A 320 29.12 4.39 -4.04
C THR A 320 30.29 4.77 -4.96
N ARG A 321 30.79 3.84 -5.74
CA ARG A 321 31.86 4.12 -6.74
C ARG A 321 31.35 4.96 -7.91
N ASN A 322 30.10 4.73 -8.30
CA ASN A 322 29.41 5.40 -9.42
C ASN A 322 27.89 5.24 -9.28
N MET A 323 27.13 5.84 -10.17
CA MET A 323 25.66 5.76 -10.17
C MET A 323 25.14 4.38 -10.60
N GLU A 324 25.86 3.63 -11.41
CA GLU A 324 25.51 2.26 -11.79
C GLU A 324 25.52 1.33 -10.57
N GLU A 325 26.52 1.46 -9.70
CA GLU A 325 26.55 0.74 -8.43
C GLU A 325 25.45 1.20 -7.48
N ALA A 326 25.16 2.50 -7.43
CA ALA A 326 24.04 3.03 -6.65
C ALA A 326 22.71 2.41 -7.10
N CYS A 327 22.46 2.30 -8.40
CA CYS A 327 21.28 1.60 -8.94
C CYS A 327 21.25 0.12 -8.56
N ALA A 328 22.42 -0.56 -8.60
CA ALA A 328 22.51 -1.97 -8.20
C ALA A 328 22.19 -2.17 -6.70
N ILE A 329 22.66 -1.26 -5.86
CA ILE A 329 22.37 -1.28 -4.41
C ILE A 329 20.88 -0.93 -4.17
N SER A 330 20.32 0.05 -4.88
CA SER A 330 18.90 0.36 -4.82
C SER A 330 18.04 -0.87 -5.13
N ASN A 331 18.37 -1.62 -6.18
CA ASN A 331 17.68 -2.86 -6.51
C ASN A 331 17.80 -3.94 -5.43
N ARG A 332 18.86 -3.92 -4.62
CA ARG A 332 19.01 -4.82 -3.46
C ARG A 332 18.11 -4.39 -2.30
N ILE A 333 17.98 -3.11 -2.06
CA ILE A 333 17.11 -2.52 -1.04
C ILE A 333 15.64 -2.76 -1.41
N ALA A 334 15.29 -2.52 -2.66
CA ALA A 334 13.91 -2.54 -3.17
C ALA A 334 12.98 -1.65 -2.31
N PRO A 335 13.23 -0.33 -2.26
CA PRO A 335 12.59 0.59 -1.34
C PRO A 335 11.11 0.82 -1.67
N GLU A 336 10.39 1.34 -0.71
CA GLU A 336 9.03 1.87 -0.88
C GLU A 336 9.05 3.07 -1.84
N HIS A 337 9.72 4.16 -1.46
CA HIS A 337 9.91 5.34 -2.27
C HIS A 337 11.35 5.39 -2.79
N LEU A 338 11.50 5.61 -4.09
CA LEU A 338 12.80 5.77 -4.76
C LEU A 338 12.86 7.10 -5.47
N GLU A 339 13.65 8.04 -4.97
CA GLU A 339 13.93 9.30 -5.65
C GLU A 339 15.21 9.23 -6.45
N ILE A 340 15.17 9.68 -7.70
CA ILE A 340 16.34 9.85 -8.56
C ILE A 340 16.65 11.35 -8.64
N ALA A 341 17.36 11.85 -7.62
CA ALA A 341 17.79 13.24 -7.48
C ALA A 341 18.99 13.55 -8.40
N SER A 342 18.73 13.54 -9.70
CA SER A 342 19.73 13.66 -10.77
C SER A 342 19.27 14.62 -11.85
N SER A 343 20.23 15.27 -12.52
CA SER A 343 19.98 16.09 -13.72
C SER A 343 19.58 15.25 -14.94
N GLU A 344 19.90 13.95 -14.94
CA GLU A 344 19.59 13.00 -16.03
C GLU A 344 18.82 11.77 -15.49
N PRO A 345 17.64 11.92 -14.86
CA PRO A 345 16.96 10.80 -14.20
C PRO A 345 16.58 9.67 -15.18
N GLY A 346 16.24 10.00 -16.43
CA GLY A 346 15.92 9.02 -17.48
C GLY A 346 17.09 8.12 -17.90
N ARG A 347 18.33 8.49 -17.57
CA ARG A 347 19.50 7.63 -17.77
C ARG A 347 19.55 6.49 -16.75
N TRP A 348 19.09 6.74 -15.53
CA TRP A 348 19.20 5.81 -14.41
C TRP A 348 17.95 4.93 -14.24
N GLU A 349 16.77 5.47 -14.56
CA GLU A 349 15.49 4.76 -14.41
C GLU A 349 15.51 3.36 -15.04
N PRO A 350 16.02 3.13 -16.28
CA PRO A 350 16.02 1.79 -16.88
C PRO A 350 16.86 0.74 -16.14
N LEU A 351 17.77 1.16 -15.27
CA LEU A 351 18.59 0.27 -14.44
C LEU A 351 17.88 -0.15 -13.13
N LEU A 352 16.75 0.47 -12.82
CA LEU A 352 16.01 0.27 -11.58
C LEU A 352 14.81 -0.64 -11.82
N ARG A 353 14.71 -1.69 -11.01
CA ARG A 353 13.72 -2.76 -11.19
C ARG A 353 12.78 -2.93 -10.03
N HIS A 354 13.17 -2.49 -8.84
CA HIS A 354 12.47 -2.78 -7.61
C HIS A 354 12.30 -1.49 -6.80
N ALA A 355 11.11 -0.91 -6.86
CA ALA A 355 10.66 0.19 -6.02
C ALA A 355 9.14 0.19 -5.95
N GLY A 356 8.57 0.68 -4.86
CA GLY A 356 7.13 0.91 -4.78
C GLY A 356 6.71 2.05 -5.69
N ALA A 357 7.39 3.20 -5.60
CA ALA A 357 7.23 4.34 -6.51
C ALA A 357 8.59 4.91 -6.91
N ILE A 358 8.71 5.44 -8.15
CA ILE A 358 9.93 6.06 -8.65
C ILE A 358 9.66 7.52 -8.97
N PHE A 359 10.43 8.42 -8.36
CA PHE A 359 10.34 9.87 -8.47
C PHE A 359 11.51 10.38 -9.31
N LEU A 360 11.23 11.08 -10.40
CA LEU A 360 12.22 11.42 -11.42
C LEU A 360 12.61 12.90 -11.37
N GLY A 361 13.87 13.17 -11.06
CA GLY A 361 14.47 14.50 -11.10
C GLY A 361 14.26 15.32 -9.83
N SER A 362 15.05 16.40 -9.73
CA SER A 362 15.19 17.22 -8.51
C SER A 362 13.91 17.91 -8.04
N TYR A 363 12.92 18.13 -8.91
CA TYR A 363 11.65 18.78 -8.57
C TYR A 363 10.56 17.79 -8.10
N THR A 364 10.87 16.50 -8.03
CA THR A 364 9.90 15.46 -7.73
C THR A 364 10.16 14.87 -6.35
N SER A 365 9.76 15.59 -5.30
CA SER A 365 9.84 15.10 -3.93
C SER A 365 8.76 14.05 -3.63
N GLU A 366 9.03 13.15 -2.69
CA GLU A 366 8.08 12.16 -2.15
C GLU A 366 6.74 12.78 -1.79
N SER A 367 6.75 13.94 -1.11
CA SER A 367 5.54 14.63 -0.66
C SER A 367 4.58 15.00 -1.79
N LEU A 368 5.07 15.29 -3.00
CA LEU A 368 4.20 15.53 -4.15
C LEU A 368 3.45 14.25 -4.58
N GLY A 369 4.13 13.10 -4.55
CA GLY A 369 3.51 11.80 -4.80
C GLY A 369 2.48 11.45 -3.76
N ASP A 370 2.83 11.59 -2.51
CA ASP A 370 2.00 11.20 -1.38
C ASP A 370 0.68 11.99 -1.28
N TYR A 371 0.70 13.26 -1.67
CA TYR A 371 -0.47 14.10 -1.51
C TYR A 371 -1.26 14.36 -2.79
N CYS A 372 -0.61 14.55 -3.94
CA CYS A 372 -1.32 15.14 -5.07
C CYS A 372 -0.86 14.78 -6.48
N ALA A 373 0.24 14.08 -6.70
CA ALA A 373 0.72 13.77 -8.05
C ALA A 373 -0.24 12.86 -8.83
N GLY A 374 -0.93 11.95 -8.15
CA GLY A 374 -1.93 11.06 -8.74
C GLY A 374 -1.69 9.57 -8.54
N PRO A 375 -0.45 9.03 -8.70
CA PRO A 375 -0.13 7.66 -8.32
C PRO A 375 -0.45 7.36 -6.85
N ASN A 376 -0.65 6.09 -6.53
CA ASN A 376 -1.02 5.65 -5.20
C ASN A 376 0.20 5.62 -4.26
N HIS A 377 0.03 6.12 -3.03
CA HIS A 377 1.05 6.08 -1.98
C HIS A 377 0.93 4.86 -1.04
N VAL A 378 -0.05 3.96 -1.25
CA VAL A 378 -0.09 2.68 -0.53
C VAL A 378 0.86 1.73 -1.25
N LEU A 379 2.07 1.67 -0.76
CA LEU A 379 3.22 1.09 -1.42
C LEU A 379 3.76 -0.14 -0.67
N PRO A 380 4.41 -1.07 -1.37
CA PRO A 380 5.10 -2.20 -0.75
C PRO A 380 6.34 -1.73 0.01
N THR A 381 6.44 -2.09 1.29
CA THR A 381 7.56 -1.80 2.19
C THR A 381 8.41 -3.03 2.45
N SER A 382 9.50 -2.89 3.19
CA SER A 382 10.35 -4.00 3.68
C SER A 382 10.83 -4.92 2.55
N SER A 383 11.32 -4.31 1.47
CA SER A 383 11.81 -4.97 0.26
C SER A 383 10.76 -5.78 -0.51
N THR A 384 9.48 -5.69 -0.18
CA THR A 384 8.41 -6.43 -0.88
C THR A 384 8.10 -5.87 -2.28
N ALA A 385 8.63 -4.69 -2.64
CA ALA A 385 8.60 -4.14 -4.01
C ALA A 385 9.25 -5.07 -5.05
N ARG A 386 9.93 -6.17 -4.63
CA ARG A 386 10.42 -7.23 -5.51
C ARG A 386 9.33 -8.08 -6.13
N PHE A 387 8.16 -8.17 -5.50
CA PHE A 387 7.06 -9.04 -5.90
C PHE A 387 5.67 -8.43 -5.66
N SER A 388 5.59 -7.25 -5.06
CA SER A 388 4.35 -6.51 -4.83
C SER A 388 4.37 -5.19 -5.60
N SER A 389 3.19 -4.68 -5.89
CA SER A 389 2.96 -3.41 -6.60
C SER A 389 2.26 -2.40 -5.68
N PRO A 390 2.29 -1.10 -6.02
CA PRO A 390 1.40 -0.12 -5.42
C PRO A 390 -0.06 -0.55 -5.49
N LEU A 391 -0.86 -0.11 -4.53
CA LEU A 391 -2.31 -0.27 -4.60
C LEU A 391 -2.85 0.39 -5.88
N GLY A 392 -3.68 -0.33 -6.62
CA GLY A 392 -4.21 0.18 -7.88
C GLY A 392 -5.60 -0.37 -8.18
N VAL A 393 -6.12 0.01 -9.35
CA VAL A 393 -7.44 -0.46 -9.83
C VAL A 393 -7.51 -1.99 -9.87
N TYR A 394 -6.41 -2.64 -10.22
CA TYR A 394 -6.31 -4.10 -10.31
C TYR A 394 -6.50 -4.82 -8.96
N ASP A 395 -6.29 -4.14 -7.84
CA ASP A 395 -6.51 -4.70 -6.49
C ASP A 395 -7.99 -4.81 -6.15
N PHE A 396 -8.82 -4.00 -6.78
CA PHE A 396 -10.26 -3.96 -6.59
C PHE A 396 -11.05 -4.71 -7.68
N GLN A 397 -10.34 -5.48 -8.49
CA GLN A 397 -10.90 -6.27 -9.58
C GLN A 397 -10.47 -7.72 -9.46
N LYS A 398 -11.30 -8.63 -9.98
CA LYS A 398 -10.95 -10.02 -10.20
C LYS A 398 -11.05 -10.36 -11.68
N ARG A 399 -10.28 -11.35 -12.10
CA ARG A 399 -10.19 -11.82 -13.48
C ARG A 399 -10.63 -13.26 -13.57
N SER A 400 -11.55 -13.55 -14.49
CA SER A 400 -12.02 -14.90 -14.78
C SER A 400 -11.71 -15.25 -16.22
N SER A 401 -11.20 -16.46 -16.49
CA SER A 401 -10.99 -16.94 -17.85
C SER A 401 -12.33 -17.16 -18.54
N LEU A 402 -12.43 -16.76 -19.80
CA LEU A 402 -13.54 -17.06 -20.69
C LEU A 402 -13.03 -18.10 -21.71
N ILE A 403 -13.71 -19.24 -21.80
CA ILE A 403 -13.37 -20.32 -22.70
C ILE A 403 -14.68 -20.82 -23.34
N GLU A 404 -14.80 -20.69 -24.67
CA GLU A 404 -15.88 -21.25 -25.46
C GLU A 404 -15.25 -22.06 -26.59
N VAL A 405 -15.18 -23.37 -26.43
CA VAL A 405 -14.60 -24.26 -27.43
C VAL A 405 -15.63 -24.49 -28.54
N SER A 406 -15.25 -24.22 -29.79
CA SER A 406 -16.07 -24.50 -30.95
C SER A 406 -16.20 -25.99 -31.19
N GLU A 407 -17.18 -26.44 -32.01
CA GLU A 407 -17.31 -27.85 -32.43
C GLU A 407 -16.06 -28.35 -33.13
N SER A 408 -15.44 -27.50 -33.96
CA SER A 408 -14.18 -27.79 -34.67
C SER A 408 -13.02 -27.90 -33.70
N GLY A 409 -12.90 -26.93 -32.76
CA GLY A 409 -11.86 -26.90 -31.73
C GLY A 409 -11.94 -28.13 -30.80
N ALA A 410 -13.15 -28.58 -30.47
CA ALA A 410 -13.35 -29.75 -29.65
C ALA A 410 -12.73 -31.04 -30.27
N GLN A 411 -12.69 -31.13 -31.61
CA GLN A 411 -12.08 -32.31 -32.27
C GLN A 411 -10.57 -32.38 -32.08
N THR A 412 -9.91 -31.24 -32.04
CA THR A 412 -8.45 -31.15 -31.79
C THR A 412 -8.12 -31.18 -30.31
N LEU A 413 -8.72 -30.25 -29.53
CA LEU A 413 -8.45 -30.10 -28.10
C LEU A 413 -8.92 -31.32 -27.29
N GLY A 414 -10.04 -31.95 -27.67
CA GLY A 414 -10.56 -33.13 -27.00
C GLY A 414 -9.63 -34.34 -27.08
N ARG A 415 -8.94 -34.57 -28.24
CA ARG A 415 -7.92 -35.58 -28.36
C ARG A 415 -6.71 -35.37 -27.49
N ILE A 416 -6.24 -34.08 -27.45
CA ILE A 416 -5.11 -33.67 -26.61
C ILE A 416 -5.47 -33.90 -25.13
N ALA A 417 -6.65 -33.42 -24.73
CA ALA A 417 -7.11 -33.54 -23.34
C ALA A 417 -7.27 -35.01 -22.93
N SER A 418 -7.82 -35.87 -23.81
CA SER A 418 -7.94 -37.30 -23.55
C SER A 418 -6.59 -37.97 -23.27
N VAL A 419 -5.61 -37.74 -24.15
CA VAL A 419 -4.26 -38.33 -24.00
C VAL A 419 -3.62 -37.93 -22.68
N LEU A 420 -3.67 -36.61 -22.34
CA LEU A 420 -3.08 -36.10 -21.13
C LEU A 420 -3.79 -36.60 -19.88
N ALA A 421 -5.13 -36.59 -19.88
CA ALA A 421 -5.92 -37.07 -18.74
C ALA A 421 -5.75 -38.56 -18.47
N HIS A 422 -5.63 -39.39 -19.51
CA HIS A 422 -5.28 -40.80 -19.35
C HIS A 422 -3.86 -40.95 -18.75
N GLY A 423 -2.89 -40.15 -19.21
CA GLY A 423 -1.54 -40.15 -18.67
C GLY A 423 -1.47 -39.78 -17.18
N GLU A 424 -2.39 -38.93 -16.72
CA GLU A 424 -2.53 -38.54 -15.30
C GLU A 424 -3.40 -39.53 -14.50
N GLY A 425 -4.00 -40.55 -15.14
CA GLY A 425 -4.91 -41.49 -14.49
C GLY A 425 -6.31 -40.93 -14.21
N LEU A 426 -6.65 -39.75 -14.79
CA LEU A 426 -7.92 -39.06 -14.57
C LEU A 426 -8.98 -39.46 -15.61
N GLN A 427 -9.53 -40.67 -15.47
CA GLN A 427 -10.48 -41.27 -16.42
C GLN A 427 -11.72 -40.42 -16.70
N ALA A 428 -12.29 -39.77 -15.69
CA ALA A 428 -13.48 -38.92 -15.88
C ALA A 428 -13.17 -37.69 -16.74
N HIS A 429 -11.99 -37.09 -16.60
CA HIS A 429 -11.53 -35.98 -17.44
C HIS A 429 -11.34 -36.44 -18.89
N ALA A 430 -10.69 -37.60 -19.11
CA ALA A 430 -10.51 -38.16 -20.43
C ALA A 430 -11.88 -38.41 -21.12
N ARG A 431 -12.80 -39.08 -20.45
CA ARG A 431 -14.15 -39.37 -20.96
C ARG A 431 -14.95 -38.09 -21.25
N ALA A 432 -14.85 -37.09 -20.39
CA ALA A 432 -15.53 -35.81 -20.61
C ALA A 432 -15.07 -35.12 -21.92
N ALA A 433 -13.79 -35.23 -22.29
CA ALA A 433 -13.27 -34.73 -23.55
C ALA A 433 -13.71 -35.63 -24.73
N GLU A 434 -13.59 -36.93 -24.60
CA GLU A 434 -13.92 -37.93 -25.63
C GLU A 434 -15.38 -37.86 -26.05
N MET A 435 -16.32 -37.69 -25.14
CA MET A 435 -17.75 -37.53 -25.43
C MET A 435 -18.10 -36.37 -26.37
N ARG A 436 -17.17 -35.47 -26.61
CA ARG A 436 -17.31 -34.32 -27.53
C ARG A 436 -16.64 -34.54 -28.88
N LEU A 437 -15.98 -35.68 -29.05
CA LEU A 437 -15.39 -36.08 -30.35
C LEU A 437 -16.42 -36.72 -31.26
N LYS A 438 -16.38 -36.36 -32.55
CA LYS A 438 -17.21 -37.07 -33.56
C LYS A 438 -16.73 -38.49 -33.71
N GLY A 439 -17.61 -39.47 -33.44
CA GLY A 439 -17.31 -40.89 -33.51
C GLY A 439 -16.68 -41.48 -32.24
N GLY A 440 -16.67 -40.77 -31.14
CA GLY A 440 -16.31 -41.27 -29.82
C GLY A 440 -17.55 -41.75 -29.07
N ALA A 441 -17.68 -43.07 -28.94
CA ALA A 441 -18.55 -43.75 -28.00
C ALA A 441 -17.73 -44.76 -27.23
#